data_7af1e692ba86f773f30abc6cf65d15a5
#
_entry.id   7af1e692ba86f773f30abc6cf65d15a5
#
_cell.length_a   1.000
_cell.length_b   1.000
_cell.length_c   1.000
_cell.angle_alpha   90.00
_cell.angle_beta   90.00
_cell.angle_gamma   90.00
#
_symmetry.space_group_name_H-M   'P 1'
#
loop_
_entity.id
_entity.type
_entity.pdbx_description
1 polymer ?
#
loop_
_entity_poly.entity_id
_entity_poly.type
_entity_poly.pdbx_seq_one_letter_code
_entity_poly.pdbx_strand_id
1 'polypeptide(L)'
;MGKRSLKEWIVRMLTLCVGLTIAHLGVTLFMLTNLGSDPFNVFVQGLNRLTPFSHGITHMCMCFLIILILLFVDRRYIKAGTLVCMLLGGPIIDGFTYLLGDLINESMYLPVRLLIVTAACLILAFGMTIVIQSDAGTGPNDLVAVAISEKLYKPFGMVRVIVDFSFVLIGVLLGGVFGVGTLFCAFLVGTAAGVFMPVSRQIVEWILEKTM
;
A
#
# COMPACT_ATOMS: atom_id res chain seq x y z
N MET A 1 11.73 26.34 -2.76
CA MET A 1 10.59 25.58 -3.32
C MET A 1 9.51 26.59 -3.72
N GLY A 2 9.21 26.74 -5.02
CA GLY A 2 8.14 27.61 -5.50
C GLY A 2 6.80 27.14 -4.94
N LYS A 3 5.88 28.07 -4.65
CA LYS A 3 4.52 27.71 -4.23
C LYS A 3 3.84 26.99 -5.41
N ARG A 4 3.49 25.72 -5.22
CA ARG A 4 2.69 24.96 -6.21
C ARG A 4 1.38 25.67 -6.45
N SER A 5 0.92 25.71 -7.71
CA SER A 5 -0.40 26.25 -8.03
C SER A 5 -1.49 25.34 -7.44
N LEU A 6 -2.65 25.92 -7.12
CA LEU A 6 -3.80 25.13 -6.65
C LEU A 6 -4.19 24.03 -7.66
N LYS A 7 -4.10 24.35 -8.95
CA LYS A 7 -4.39 23.41 -10.04
C LYS A 7 -3.43 22.22 -10.04
N GLU A 8 -2.12 22.49 -9.92
CA GLU A 8 -1.10 21.43 -9.80
C GLU A 8 -1.35 20.54 -8.57
N TRP A 9 -1.69 21.15 -7.43
CA TRP A 9 -1.97 20.41 -6.21
C TRP A 9 -3.18 19.47 -6.38
N ILE A 10 -4.27 19.94 -7.00
CA ILE A 10 -5.46 19.12 -7.30
C ILE A 10 -5.10 17.95 -8.21
N VAL A 11 -4.36 18.20 -9.30
CA VAL A 11 -3.97 17.14 -10.26
C VAL A 11 -3.13 16.07 -9.58
N ARG A 12 -2.15 16.46 -8.78
CA ARG A 12 -1.32 15.52 -8.01
C ARG A 12 -2.14 14.69 -7.02
N MET A 13 -3.12 15.30 -6.38
CA MET A 13 -4.02 14.62 -5.44
C MET A 13 -4.93 13.62 -6.17
N LEU A 14 -5.49 13.99 -7.32
CA LEU A 14 -6.29 13.07 -8.16
C LEU A 14 -5.43 11.90 -8.66
N THR A 15 -4.21 12.17 -9.10
CA THR A 15 -3.25 11.13 -9.50
C THR A 15 -2.94 10.17 -8.35
N LEU A 16 -2.75 10.70 -7.13
CA LEU A 16 -2.59 9.88 -5.93
C LEU A 16 -3.81 8.98 -5.71
N CYS A 17 -5.03 9.53 -5.79
CA CYS A 17 -6.26 8.75 -5.59
C CYS A 17 -6.39 7.62 -6.62
N VAL A 18 -6.07 7.87 -7.89
CA VAL A 18 -6.06 6.84 -8.94
C VAL A 18 -5.02 5.76 -8.63
N GLY A 19 -3.79 6.15 -8.33
CA GLY A 19 -2.73 5.21 -7.96
C GLY A 19 -3.09 4.38 -6.72
N LEU A 20 -3.69 5.01 -5.71
CA LEU A 20 -4.16 4.36 -4.51
C LEU A 20 -5.25 3.31 -4.80
N THR A 21 -6.21 3.65 -5.66
CA THR A 21 -7.29 2.73 -6.07
C THR A 21 -6.71 1.50 -6.78
N ILE A 22 -5.77 1.71 -7.70
CA ILE A 22 -5.07 0.62 -8.41
C ILE A 22 -4.28 -0.25 -7.41
N ALA A 23 -3.52 0.36 -6.50
CA ALA A 23 -2.75 -0.37 -5.51
C ALA A 23 -3.64 -1.23 -4.60
N HIS A 24 -4.75 -0.68 -4.11
CA HIS A 24 -5.65 -1.40 -3.21
C HIS A 24 -6.50 -2.46 -3.92
N LEU A 25 -6.74 -2.33 -5.24
CA LEU A 25 -7.24 -3.45 -6.03
C LEU A 25 -6.26 -4.63 -5.99
N GLY A 26 -4.96 -4.39 -6.18
CA GLY A 26 -3.93 -5.41 -6.04
C GLY A 26 -3.92 -6.05 -4.64
N VAL A 27 -3.99 -5.24 -3.57
CA VAL A 27 -4.09 -5.72 -2.18
C VAL A 27 -5.31 -6.63 -1.99
N THR A 28 -6.48 -6.22 -2.48
CA THR A 28 -7.73 -6.99 -2.34
C THR A 28 -7.64 -8.32 -3.09
N LEU A 29 -7.17 -8.31 -4.33
CA LEU A 29 -6.95 -9.55 -5.11
C LEU A 29 -6.04 -10.52 -4.36
N PHE A 30 -4.98 -10.02 -3.75
CA PHE A 30 -4.09 -10.79 -2.89
C PHE A 30 -4.83 -11.46 -1.75
N MET A 31 -5.56 -10.68 -0.98
CA MET A 31 -6.28 -11.14 0.21
C MET A 31 -7.31 -12.20 -0.12
N LEU A 32 -8.09 -12.01 -1.18
CA LEU A 32 -9.15 -12.94 -1.59
C LEU A 32 -8.61 -14.32 -2.00
N THR A 33 -7.38 -14.41 -2.47
CA THR A 33 -6.76 -15.72 -2.78
C THR A 33 -6.41 -16.55 -1.54
N ASN A 34 -6.35 -15.96 -0.35
CA ASN A 34 -5.92 -16.60 0.90
C ASN A 34 -4.57 -17.34 0.80
N LEU A 35 -3.66 -16.87 -0.08
CA LEU A 35 -2.30 -17.40 -0.24
C LEU A 35 -1.25 -16.55 0.50
N GLY A 36 -1.68 -15.57 1.26
CA GLY A 36 -0.86 -14.58 1.94
C GLY A 36 -1.22 -13.15 1.51
N SER A 37 -0.48 -12.17 1.96
CA SER A 37 -0.63 -10.77 1.59
C SER A 37 0.69 -10.03 1.69
N ASP A 38 0.70 -8.73 1.36
CA ASP A 38 1.85 -7.89 1.64
C ASP A 38 2.09 -7.75 3.16
N PRO A 39 3.32 -7.44 3.59
CA PRO A 39 3.72 -7.43 4.99
C PRO A 39 2.80 -6.63 5.91
N PHE A 40 2.39 -5.43 5.50
CA PHE A 40 1.53 -4.60 6.32
C PHE A 40 0.12 -5.18 6.43
N ASN A 41 -0.43 -5.72 5.35
CA ASN A 41 -1.75 -6.33 5.38
C ASN A 41 -1.75 -7.68 6.13
N VAL A 42 -0.65 -8.44 6.17
CA VAL A 42 -0.52 -9.60 7.09
C VAL A 42 -0.68 -9.15 8.54
N PHE A 43 -0.06 -8.02 8.92
CA PHE A 43 -0.20 -7.45 10.25
C PHE A 43 -1.65 -6.98 10.52
N VAL A 44 -2.25 -6.25 9.59
CA VAL A 44 -3.65 -5.79 9.69
C VAL A 44 -4.62 -6.97 9.79
N GLN A 45 -4.41 -8.05 9.02
CA GLN A 45 -5.21 -9.27 9.12
C GLN A 45 -5.12 -9.91 10.51
N GLY A 46 -3.91 -9.98 11.08
CA GLY A 46 -3.72 -10.48 12.44
C GLY A 46 -4.52 -9.67 13.46
N LEU A 47 -4.45 -8.35 13.39
CA LEU A 47 -5.24 -7.47 14.26
C LEU A 47 -6.75 -7.56 14.01
N ASN A 48 -7.15 -7.71 12.75
CA ASN A 48 -8.55 -7.83 12.37
C ASN A 48 -9.22 -9.05 13.03
N ARG A 49 -8.48 -10.14 13.26
CA ARG A 49 -9.00 -11.31 13.97
C ARG A 49 -9.33 -11.04 15.44
N LEU A 50 -8.76 -9.99 16.03
CA LEU A 50 -9.01 -9.59 17.40
C LEU A 50 -10.13 -8.55 17.53
N THR A 51 -10.67 -8.07 16.40
CA THR A 51 -11.67 -7.00 16.37
C THR A 51 -12.89 -7.41 15.55
N PRO A 52 -14.09 -6.88 15.84
CA PRO A 52 -15.29 -7.12 15.04
C PRO A 52 -15.38 -6.24 13.78
N PHE A 53 -14.32 -5.52 13.45
CA PHE A 53 -14.31 -4.56 12.34
C PHE A 53 -14.06 -5.24 10.99
N SER A 54 -14.40 -4.56 9.89
CA SER A 54 -13.96 -4.98 8.56
C SER A 54 -12.44 -4.84 8.42
N HIS A 55 -11.85 -5.53 7.44
CA HIS A 55 -10.42 -5.40 7.17
C HIS A 55 -10.04 -3.95 6.84
N GLY A 56 -10.87 -3.26 6.05
CA GLY A 56 -10.65 -1.86 5.69
C GLY A 56 -10.69 -0.92 6.90
N ILE A 57 -11.64 -1.11 7.83
CA ILE A 57 -11.70 -0.32 9.06
C ILE A 57 -10.45 -0.56 9.91
N THR A 58 -10.02 -1.81 10.08
CA THR A 58 -8.80 -2.16 10.83
C THR A 58 -7.55 -1.54 10.17
N HIS A 59 -7.46 -1.61 8.85
CA HIS A 59 -6.41 -0.95 8.07
C HIS A 59 -6.38 0.55 8.33
N MET A 60 -7.52 1.23 8.25
CA MET A 60 -7.65 2.66 8.49
C MET A 60 -7.25 3.04 9.92
N CYS A 61 -7.68 2.28 10.92
CA CYS A 61 -7.29 2.49 12.32
C CYS A 61 -5.78 2.36 12.53
N MET A 62 -5.14 1.38 11.88
CA MET A 62 -3.68 1.20 11.94
C MET A 62 -2.94 2.33 11.25
N CYS A 63 -3.39 2.76 10.08
CA CYS A 63 -2.84 3.94 9.41
C CYS A 63 -2.97 5.19 10.27
N PHE A 64 -4.11 5.39 10.93
CA PHE A 64 -4.31 6.50 11.86
C PHE A 64 -3.34 6.44 13.05
N LEU A 65 -3.16 5.26 13.66
CA LEU A 65 -2.21 5.08 14.75
C LEU A 65 -0.77 5.40 14.31
N ILE A 66 -0.36 4.95 13.14
CA ILE A 66 0.96 5.26 12.57
C ILE A 66 1.12 6.77 12.38
N ILE A 67 0.13 7.44 11.80
CA ILE A 67 0.16 8.92 11.63
C ILE A 67 0.26 9.59 13.01
N LEU A 68 -0.49 9.13 13.99
CA LEU A 68 -0.44 9.69 15.34
C LEU A 68 0.97 9.56 15.94
N ILE A 69 1.60 8.40 15.81
CA ILE A 69 2.98 8.19 16.24
C ILE A 69 3.93 9.14 15.49
N LEU A 70 3.78 9.25 14.16
CA LEU A 70 4.62 10.11 13.35
C LEU A 70 4.45 11.60 13.67
N LEU A 71 3.27 12.05 14.13
CA LEU A 71 3.06 13.42 14.60
C LEU A 71 3.95 13.76 15.81
N PHE A 72 4.20 12.80 16.69
CA PHE A 72 5.12 12.98 17.82
C PHE A 72 6.58 12.79 17.43
N VAL A 73 6.84 11.95 16.44
CA VAL A 73 8.21 11.64 15.98
C VAL A 73 8.78 12.74 15.09
N ASP A 74 8.07 13.09 14.02
CA ASP A 74 8.39 14.21 13.12
C ASP A 74 7.24 14.47 12.13
N ARG A 75 6.62 15.62 12.24
CA ARG A 75 5.48 16.06 11.41
C ARG A 75 5.81 16.21 9.92
N ARG A 76 7.10 16.35 9.56
CA ARG A 76 7.54 16.56 8.17
C ARG A 76 7.17 15.43 7.22
N TYR A 77 6.99 14.22 7.75
CA TYR A 77 6.62 13.05 6.96
C TYR A 77 5.16 13.07 6.52
N ILE A 78 4.29 13.81 7.22
CA ILE A 78 2.87 13.79 6.97
C ILE A 78 2.51 14.87 5.96
N LYS A 79 2.18 14.44 4.74
CA LYS A 79 1.61 15.30 3.69
C LYS A 79 0.09 15.12 3.63
N ALA A 80 -0.60 16.03 2.95
CA ALA A 80 -2.05 15.92 2.76
C ALA A 80 -2.47 14.59 2.08
N GLY A 81 -1.70 14.12 1.10
CA GLY A 81 -1.93 12.83 0.47
C GLY A 81 -1.81 11.63 1.42
N THR A 82 -0.99 11.72 2.46
CA THR A 82 -0.90 10.68 3.50
C THR A 82 -2.24 10.52 4.25
N LEU A 83 -2.90 11.64 4.55
CA LEU A 83 -4.23 11.62 5.17
C LEU A 83 -5.29 11.04 4.21
N VAL A 84 -5.18 11.37 2.92
CA VAL A 84 -6.06 10.79 1.89
C VAL A 84 -5.83 9.28 1.77
N CYS A 85 -4.58 8.80 1.76
CA CYS A 85 -4.26 7.37 1.77
C CYS A 85 -4.87 6.66 2.98
N MET A 86 -4.79 7.26 4.17
CA MET A 86 -5.38 6.72 5.38
C MET A 86 -6.92 6.61 5.28
N LEU A 87 -7.59 7.68 4.83
CA LEU A 87 -9.04 7.75 4.80
C LEU A 87 -9.67 6.90 3.70
N LEU A 88 -9.04 6.81 2.54
CA LEU A 88 -9.57 6.10 1.39
C LEU A 88 -9.12 4.65 1.29
N GLY A 89 -7.96 4.30 1.84
CA GLY A 89 -7.39 2.96 1.71
C GLY A 89 -8.34 1.87 2.21
N GLY A 90 -8.86 2.02 3.43
CA GLY A 90 -9.81 1.07 4.01
C GLY A 90 -11.10 0.90 3.21
N PRO A 91 -11.85 1.98 2.93
CA PRO A 91 -13.06 1.92 2.11
C PRO A 91 -12.86 1.33 0.71
N ILE A 92 -11.70 1.58 0.07
CA ILE A 92 -11.38 1.00 -1.24
C ILE A 92 -11.20 -0.53 -1.11
N ILE A 93 -10.47 -1.00 -0.10
CA ILE A 93 -10.31 -2.45 0.15
C ILE A 93 -11.66 -3.11 0.41
N ASP A 94 -12.47 -2.55 1.30
CA ASP A 94 -13.79 -3.11 1.63
C ASP A 94 -14.72 -3.10 0.41
N GLY A 95 -14.69 -2.03 -0.39
CA GLY A 95 -15.46 -1.93 -1.63
C GLY A 95 -15.07 -3.01 -2.66
N PHE A 96 -13.78 -3.20 -2.91
CA PHE A 96 -13.32 -4.27 -3.82
C PHE A 96 -13.57 -5.66 -3.23
N THR A 97 -13.45 -5.83 -1.92
CA THR A 97 -13.77 -7.11 -1.25
C THR A 97 -15.24 -7.46 -1.45
N TYR A 98 -16.15 -6.49 -1.31
CA TYR A 98 -17.56 -6.68 -1.57
C TYR A 98 -17.85 -7.03 -3.04
N LEU A 99 -17.16 -6.37 -3.99
CA LEU A 99 -17.39 -6.59 -5.43
C LEU A 99 -16.79 -7.91 -5.94
N LEU A 100 -15.67 -8.36 -5.40
CA LEU A 100 -14.88 -9.48 -5.94
C LEU A 100 -14.91 -10.73 -5.06
N GLY A 101 -15.40 -10.63 -3.82
CA GLY A 101 -15.36 -11.73 -2.85
C GLY A 101 -16.12 -12.98 -3.29
N ASP A 102 -17.21 -12.82 -4.04
CA ASP A 102 -17.97 -13.94 -4.60
C ASP A 102 -17.26 -14.59 -5.80
N LEU A 103 -16.41 -13.85 -6.50
CA LEU A 103 -15.71 -14.30 -7.71
C LEU A 103 -14.38 -14.96 -7.39
N ILE A 104 -13.69 -14.49 -6.36
CA ILE A 104 -12.34 -14.94 -5.99
C ILE A 104 -12.36 -15.42 -4.55
N ASN A 105 -12.09 -16.71 -4.37
CA ASN A 105 -12.09 -17.33 -3.05
C ASN A 105 -11.08 -18.50 -3.00
N GLU A 106 -10.88 -19.04 -1.81
CA GLU A 106 -9.92 -20.12 -1.55
C GLU A 106 -10.29 -21.47 -2.17
N SER A 107 -11.54 -21.64 -2.63
CA SER A 107 -11.99 -22.88 -3.30
C SER A 107 -11.52 -22.99 -4.75
N MET A 108 -10.99 -21.90 -5.32
CA MET A 108 -10.46 -21.89 -6.68
C MET A 108 -9.21 -22.78 -6.83
N TYR A 109 -8.99 -23.30 -8.02
CA TYR A 109 -7.81 -24.08 -8.38
C TYR A 109 -6.51 -23.33 -8.05
N LEU A 110 -5.56 -23.98 -7.38
CA LEU A 110 -4.30 -23.37 -6.95
C LEU A 110 -3.54 -22.65 -8.08
N PRO A 111 -3.40 -23.18 -9.32
CA PRO A 111 -2.76 -22.45 -10.40
C PRO A 111 -3.45 -21.11 -10.74
N VAL A 112 -4.78 -21.07 -10.68
CA VAL A 112 -5.55 -19.84 -10.93
C VAL A 112 -5.28 -18.82 -9.82
N ARG A 113 -5.29 -19.27 -8.55
CA ARG A 113 -4.94 -18.40 -7.40
C ARG A 113 -3.53 -17.85 -7.51
N LEU A 114 -2.55 -18.65 -7.96
CA LEU A 114 -1.17 -18.19 -8.19
C LEU A 114 -1.08 -17.15 -9.33
N LEU A 115 -1.85 -17.32 -10.40
CA LEU A 115 -1.96 -16.33 -11.47
C LEU A 115 -2.55 -15.01 -10.94
N ILE A 116 -3.61 -15.09 -10.13
CA ILE A 116 -4.22 -13.91 -9.49
C ILE A 116 -3.21 -13.21 -8.58
N VAL A 117 -2.47 -13.96 -7.75
CA VAL A 117 -1.41 -13.40 -6.89
C VAL A 117 -0.34 -12.68 -7.71
N THR A 118 0.09 -13.28 -8.83
CA THR A 118 1.10 -12.66 -9.72
C THR A 118 0.57 -11.35 -10.32
N ALA A 119 -0.67 -11.36 -10.84
CA ALA A 119 -1.32 -10.16 -11.34
C ALA A 119 -1.50 -9.11 -10.23
N ALA A 120 -1.91 -9.53 -9.04
CA ALA A 120 -2.07 -8.67 -7.87
C ALA A 120 -0.76 -7.95 -7.50
N CYS A 121 0.38 -8.66 -7.52
CA CYS A 121 1.70 -8.07 -7.29
C CYS A 121 2.02 -6.96 -8.31
N LEU A 122 1.74 -7.22 -9.59
CA LEU A 122 2.01 -6.24 -10.66
C LEU A 122 1.08 -5.02 -10.54
N ILE A 123 -0.20 -5.23 -10.27
CA ILE A 123 -1.19 -4.16 -10.06
C ILE A 123 -0.82 -3.32 -8.85
N LEU A 124 -0.48 -3.95 -7.72
CA LEU A 124 -0.03 -3.29 -6.50
C LEU A 124 1.22 -2.44 -6.76
N ALA A 125 2.24 -3.03 -7.40
CA ALA A 125 3.48 -2.33 -7.72
C ALA A 125 3.25 -1.12 -8.63
N PHE A 126 2.41 -1.26 -9.66
CA PHE A 126 2.07 -0.16 -10.57
C PHE A 126 1.34 0.96 -9.85
N GLY A 127 0.27 0.64 -9.09
CA GLY A 127 -0.48 1.64 -8.33
C GLY A 127 0.39 2.37 -7.30
N MET A 128 1.24 1.63 -6.57
CA MET A 128 2.18 2.20 -5.60
C MET A 128 3.17 3.18 -6.27
N THR A 129 3.70 2.86 -7.44
CA THR A 129 4.61 3.76 -8.15
C THR A 129 3.92 5.04 -8.63
N ILE A 130 2.65 4.99 -9.02
CA ILE A 130 1.84 6.20 -9.33
C ILE A 130 1.65 7.05 -8.08
N VAL A 131 1.32 6.45 -6.92
CA VAL A 131 1.19 7.16 -5.64
C VAL A 131 2.50 7.90 -5.30
N ILE A 132 3.64 7.22 -5.41
CA ILE A 132 4.96 7.81 -5.15
C ILE A 132 5.23 8.98 -6.11
N GLN A 133 5.01 8.80 -7.41
CA GLN A 133 5.28 9.82 -8.43
C GLN A 133 4.31 11.01 -8.36
N SER A 134 3.14 10.85 -7.75
CA SER A 134 2.22 11.98 -7.52
C SER A 134 2.84 13.10 -6.69
N ASP A 135 3.80 12.76 -5.82
CA ASP A 135 4.46 13.67 -4.86
C ASP A 135 3.47 14.46 -3.98
N ALA A 136 2.25 13.93 -3.81
CA ALA A 136 1.23 14.48 -2.92
C ALA A 136 1.30 13.91 -1.50
N GLY A 137 1.90 12.72 -1.35
CA GLY A 137 2.06 11.96 -0.11
C GLY A 137 2.22 10.48 -0.40
N THR A 138 2.46 9.69 0.63
CA THR A 138 2.57 8.22 0.56
C THR A 138 1.77 7.57 1.68
N GLY A 139 1.54 6.27 1.58
CA GLY A 139 0.85 5.53 2.61
C GLY A 139 1.56 5.59 3.97
N PRO A 140 0.82 5.64 5.09
CA PRO A 140 1.42 5.71 6.42
C PRO A 140 2.36 4.55 6.74
N ASN A 141 2.05 3.33 6.26
CA ASN A 141 2.89 2.15 6.40
C ASN A 141 4.29 2.35 5.81
N ASP A 142 4.39 2.99 4.63
CA ASP A 142 5.67 3.26 3.97
C ASP A 142 6.47 4.32 4.73
N LEU A 143 5.78 5.30 5.33
CA LEU A 143 6.42 6.34 6.13
C LEU A 143 7.12 5.80 7.38
N VAL A 144 6.71 4.66 7.91
CA VAL A 144 7.43 4.01 9.05
C VAL A 144 8.88 3.72 8.65
N ALA A 145 9.08 3.08 7.50
CA ALA A 145 10.41 2.75 7.02
C ALA A 145 11.22 4.01 6.66
N VAL A 146 10.59 5.02 6.07
CA VAL A 146 11.23 6.31 5.75
C VAL A 146 11.71 7.00 7.02
N ALA A 147 10.83 7.16 8.01
CA ALA A 147 11.16 7.86 9.26
C ALA A 147 12.29 7.17 10.05
N ILE A 148 12.26 5.83 10.12
CA ILE A 148 13.31 5.05 10.78
C ILE A 148 14.64 5.17 10.02
N SER A 149 14.61 5.05 8.68
CA SER A 149 15.77 5.16 7.81
C SER A 149 16.50 6.49 8.00
N GLU A 150 15.75 7.60 7.94
CA GLU A 150 16.31 8.94 8.13
C GLU A 150 16.85 9.17 9.54
N LYS A 151 16.11 8.76 10.58
CA LYS A 151 16.53 8.95 11.97
C LYS A 151 17.76 8.13 12.36
N LEU A 152 17.87 6.91 11.84
CA LEU A 152 19.00 6.02 12.11
C LEU A 152 20.18 6.20 11.15
N TYR A 153 20.03 7.07 10.14
CA TYR A 153 21.01 7.24 9.05
C TYR A 153 21.39 5.91 8.38
N LYS A 154 20.39 5.03 8.16
CA LYS A 154 20.58 3.71 7.54
C LYS A 154 19.94 3.68 6.15
N PRO A 155 20.46 2.84 5.24
CA PRO A 155 19.88 2.68 3.90
C PRO A 155 18.40 2.27 3.99
N PHE A 156 17.54 2.98 3.24
CA PHE A 156 16.09 2.75 3.24
C PHE A 156 15.72 1.27 2.98
N GLY A 157 16.35 0.63 1.98
CA GLY A 157 16.04 -0.76 1.64
C GLY A 157 16.28 -1.74 2.79
N MET A 158 17.36 -1.54 3.57
CA MET A 158 17.64 -2.36 4.76
C MET A 158 16.57 -2.17 5.83
N VAL A 159 16.22 -0.91 6.12
CA VAL A 159 15.22 -0.57 7.12
C VAL A 159 13.85 -1.09 6.68
N ARG A 160 13.49 -0.95 5.40
CA ARG A 160 12.26 -1.46 4.84
C ARG A 160 12.10 -2.96 5.08
N VAL A 161 13.13 -3.75 4.76
CA VAL A 161 13.09 -5.21 4.99
C VAL A 161 12.87 -5.55 6.47
N ILE A 162 13.52 -4.83 7.39
CA ILE A 162 13.34 -5.05 8.84
C ILE A 162 11.92 -4.70 9.28
N VAL A 163 11.37 -3.59 8.82
CA VAL A 163 9.99 -3.16 9.12
C VAL A 163 8.99 -4.16 8.55
N ASP A 164 9.14 -4.56 7.30
CA ASP A 164 8.28 -5.53 6.64
C ASP A 164 8.33 -6.89 7.35
N PHE A 165 9.52 -7.36 7.72
CA PHE A 165 9.68 -8.58 8.51
C PHE A 165 8.98 -8.48 9.89
N SER A 166 9.08 -7.31 10.55
CA SER A 166 8.41 -7.07 11.83
C SER A 166 6.89 -7.11 11.68
N PHE A 167 6.34 -6.51 10.62
CA PHE A 167 4.91 -6.58 10.33
C PHE A 167 4.45 -8.02 10.09
N VAL A 168 5.19 -8.79 9.28
CA VAL A 168 4.87 -10.20 9.04
C VAL A 168 4.93 -11.00 10.32
N LEU A 169 6.00 -10.87 11.10
CA LEU A 169 6.20 -11.63 12.35
C LEU A 169 5.05 -11.38 13.34
N ILE A 170 4.75 -10.11 13.61
CA ILE A 170 3.67 -9.74 14.52
C ILE A 170 2.32 -10.20 13.96
N GLY A 171 2.08 -9.96 12.66
CA GLY A 171 0.85 -10.35 12.00
C GLY A 171 0.57 -11.85 12.09
N VAL A 172 1.57 -12.68 11.83
CA VAL A 172 1.47 -14.14 11.92
C VAL A 172 1.20 -14.59 13.37
N LEU A 173 1.88 -14.00 14.35
CA LEU A 173 1.65 -14.30 15.76
C LEU A 173 0.21 -13.98 16.20
N LEU A 174 -0.42 -12.98 15.55
CA LEU A 174 -1.82 -12.61 15.76
C LEU A 174 -2.80 -13.40 14.88
N GLY A 175 -2.32 -14.32 14.05
CA GLY A 175 -3.12 -15.16 13.18
C GLY A 175 -3.36 -14.60 11.77
N GLY A 176 -2.58 -13.62 11.34
CA GLY A 176 -2.55 -13.17 9.95
C GLY A 176 -2.08 -14.25 8.99
N VAL A 177 -2.53 -14.18 7.75
CA VAL A 177 -2.25 -15.21 6.74
C VAL A 177 -0.89 -14.93 6.09
N PHE A 178 0.09 -15.77 6.44
CA PHE A 178 1.37 -15.84 5.77
C PHE A 178 1.41 -17.06 4.84
N GLY A 179 1.84 -16.87 3.62
CA GLY A 179 1.88 -17.95 2.66
C GLY A 179 2.79 -17.68 1.47
N VAL A 180 2.67 -18.53 0.46
CA VAL A 180 3.44 -18.39 -0.79
C VAL A 180 3.25 -17.01 -1.42
N GLY A 181 2.03 -16.46 -1.34
CA GLY A 181 1.75 -15.10 -1.83
C GLY A 181 2.58 -14.01 -1.13
N THR A 182 2.82 -14.11 0.19
CA THR A 182 3.66 -13.15 0.91
C THR A 182 5.11 -13.19 0.41
N LEU A 183 5.63 -14.40 0.11
CA LEU A 183 6.95 -14.55 -0.50
C LEU A 183 6.99 -13.96 -1.92
N PHE A 184 5.96 -14.23 -2.74
CA PHE A 184 5.82 -13.61 -4.06
C PHE A 184 5.81 -12.09 -3.96
N CYS A 185 5.04 -11.52 -3.01
CA CYS A 185 5.00 -10.08 -2.78
C CYS A 185 6.39 -9.50 -2.48
N ALA A 186 7.12 -10.13 -1.57
CA ALA A 186 8.44 -9.65 -1.15
C ALA A 186 9.44 -9.55 -2.32
N PHE A 187 9.39 -10.50 -3.27
CA PHE A 187 10.29 -10.51 -4.42
C PHE A 187 9.75 -9.75 -5.64
N LEU A 188 8.46 -9.95 -5.96
CA LEU A 188 7.88 -9.44 -7.20
C LEU A 188 7.53 -7.96 -7.12
N VAL A 189 6.94 -7.50 -6.01
CA VAL A 189 6.49 -6.10 -5.91
C VAL A 189 7.65 -5.14 -5.97
N GLY A 190 8.75 -5.41 -5.27
CA GLY A 190 9.95 -4.57 -5.31
C GLY A 190 10.57 -4.51 -6.71
N THR A 191 10.71 -5.66 -7.37
CA THR A 191 11.26 -5.75 -8.73
C THR A 191 10.33 -5.06 -9.75
N ALA A 192 9.03 -5.35 -9.70
CA ALA A 192 8.05 -4.72 -10.58
C ALA A 192 7.96 -3.20 -10.35
N ALA A 193 8.04 -2.73 -9.11
CA ALA A 193 8.08 -1.31 -8.80
C ALA A 193 9.30 -0.63 -9.45
N GLY A 194 10.48 -1.28 -9.44
CA GLY A 194 11.66 -0.78 -10.15
C GLY A 194 11.43 -0.58 -11.65
N VAL A 195 10.72 -1.52 -12.29
CA VAL A 195 10.36 -1.45 -13.72
C VAL A 195 9.28 -0.39 -13.98
N PHE A 196 8.27 -0.30 -13.12
CA PHE A 196 7.16 0.63 -13.31
C PHE A 196 7.49 2.08 -12.91
N MET A 197 8.50 2.31 -12.06
CA MET A 197 8.85 3.65 -11.61
C MET A 197 9.10 4.65 -12.75
N PRO A 198 9.93 4.36 -13.79
CA PRO A 198 10.11 5.28 -14.91
C PRO A 198 8.84 5.47 -15.74
N VAL A 199 8.02 4.41 -15.91
CA VAL A 199 6.76 4.47 -16.66
C VAL A 199 5.75 5.36 -15.92
N SER A 200 5.56 5.14 -14.63
CA SER A 200 4.67 5.95 -13.79
C SER A 200 5.12 7.40 -13.74
N ARG A 201 6.43 7.65 -13.72
CA ARG A 201 6.96 9.01 -13.78
C ARG A 201 6.56 9.71 -15.07
N GLN A 202 6.76 9.06 -16.23
CA GLN A 202 6.37 9.62 -17.53
C GLN A 202 4.85 9.90 -17.60
N ILE A 203 4.03 8.98 -17.09
CA ILE A 203 2.58 9.16 -17.06
C ILE A 203 2.20 10.38 -16.22
N VAL A 204 2.76 10.51 -15.01
CA VAL A 204 2.45 11.62 -14.10
C VAL A 204 2.95 12.96 -14.66
N GLU A 205 4.16 13.01 -15.21
CA GLU A 205 4.72 14.19 -15.86
C GLU A 205 3.83 14.62 -17.05
N TRP A 206 3.43 13.68 -17.91
CA TRP A 206 2.52 13.96 -19.04
C TRP A 206 1.15 14.50 -18.57
N ILE A 207 0.57 13.93 -17.52
CA ILE A 207 -0.69 14.42 -16.94
C ILE A 207 -0.53 15.86 -16.46
N LEU A 208 0.57 16.16 -15.77
CA LEU A 208 0.86 17.50 -15.25
C LEU A 208 1.07 18.50 -16.37
N GLU A 209 1.86 18.17 -17.40
CA GLU A 209 2.12 19.03 -18.55
C GLU A 209 0.84 19.35 -19.33
N LYS A 210 -0.01 18.35 -19.56
CA LYS A 210 -1.26 18.53 -20.32
C LYS A 210 -2.33 19.31 -19.55
N THR A 211 -2.23 19.33 -18.24
CA THR A 211 -3.25 19.91 -17.38
C THR A 211 -2.86 21.30 -16.85
N MET A 212 -1.58 21.65 -16.85
CA MET A 212 -1.08 23.00 -16.47
C MET A 212 -1.00 23.94 -17.63
#